data_30ec65d5e63538e37ee404de3a5eddae
#
_entry.id   30ec65d5e63538e37ee404de3a5eddae
#
_cell.length_a   1.000
_cell.length_b   1.000
_cell.length_c   1.000
_cell.angle_alpha   90.00
_cell.angle_beta   90.00
_cell.angle_gamma   90.00
#
_symmetry.space_group_name_H-M   'P 1'
#
loop_
_entity.id
_entity.type
_entity.pdbx_description
1 polymer ?
#
loop_
_entity_poly.entity_id
_entity_poly.type
_entity_poly.pdbx_seq_one_letter_code
_entity_poly.pdbx_strand_id
1 'polypeptide(L)'
;LIAHLLEQKIDVFIGIDAPDFNLRIAAELKAKGLRTVHYVSPSVWAWRQGRVHGIRASVDLMLCLLPFEKAFYDQHDVDAVFVGHPLADSMPRINDTAAAQQRLGLTPAPYVALLPGSRRGEVASLLPLLLEAARGIHAKRPDCVFLIPAINAERRADIDALVADYSELSIRVFDQRLGAGVGREIMAAADVVALASGTATLEALLLKKPMVVTYRLHWLTWLIARFLVRIPFVSLPNLLAGRRIVPELLQGQANPKNIAHEVLAWLNDPVRVSETAASFEHFHQQLARNASVTGAHAITELLAKPVRVP
;
A
#
# COMPACT_ATOMS: atom_id res chain seq x y z
N LEU A 1 24.48 -8.51 19.32
CA LEU A 1 23.18 -7.88 19.59
C LEU A 1 22.41 -8.62 20.69
N ILE A 2 22.13 -9.95 20.55
CA ILE A 2 21.34 -10.72 21.52
C ILE A 2 21.98 -10.69 22.92
N ALA A 3 23.27 -10.98 23.05
CA ALA A 3 23.99 -10.91 24.33
C ALA A 3 23.83 -9.53 24.97
N HIS A 4 24.03 -8.48 24.19
CA HIS A 4 23.87 -7.09 24.63
C HIS A 4 22.46 -6.79 25.15
N LEU A 5 21.40 -7.23 24.40
CA LEU A 5 20.02 -7.01 24.84
C LEU A 5 19.70 -7.72 26.16
N LEU A 6 20.25 -8.91 26.38
CA LEU A 6 20.07 -9.67 27.63
C LEU A 6 20.81 -9.00 28.81
N GLU A 7 22.02 -8.42 28.57
CA GLU A 7 22.77 -7.68 29.57
C GLU A 7 22.03 -6.41 30.01
N GLN A 8 21.28 -5.77 29.10
CA GLN A 8 20.50 -4.55 29.39
C GLN A 8 19.26 -4.83 30.24
N LYS A 9 18.90 -6.07 30.52
CA LYS A 9 17.72 -6.48 31.31
C LYS A 9 16.41 -5.82 30.83
N ILE A 10 16.21 -5.78 29.51
CA ILE A 10 15.01 -5.23 28.89
C ILE A 10 13.79 -6.08 29.24
N ASP A 11 12.62 -5.46 29.39
CA ASP A 11 11.36 -6.15 29.69
C ASP A 11 10.75 -6.84 28.48
N VAL A 12 10.95 -6.28 27.30
CA VAL A 12 10.36 -6.76 26.04
C VAL A 12 11.22 -6.39 24.85
N PHE A 13 11.30 -7.29 23.89
CA PHE A 13 11.84 -7.01 22.56
C PHE A 13 10.68 -6.75 21.58
N ILE A 14 10.70 -5.61 20.91
CA ILE A 14 9.70 -5.25 19.91
C ILE A 14 10.39 -5.15 18.55
N GLY A 15 10.17 -6.16 17.69
CA GLY A 15 10.61 -6.12 16.29
C GLY A 15 9.60 -5.35 15.44
N ILE A 16 10.05 -4.31 14.73
CA ILE A 16 9.19 -3.53 13.84
C ILE A 16 9.57 -3.83 12.39
N ASP A 17 8.62 -4.38 11.61
CA ASP A 17 8.85 -4.78 10.22
C ASP A 17 10.09 -5.69 10.05
N ALA A 18 10.74 -5.71 8.88
CA ALA A 18 11.95 -6.50 8.59
C ALA A 18 11.91 -7.93 9.19
N PRO A 19 10.90 -8.75 8.86
CA PRO A 19 10.61 -10.01 9.57
C PRO A 19 11.75 -11.03 9.48
N ASP A 20 12.51 -11.07 8.38
CA ASP A 20 13.61 -12.01 8.22
C ASP A 20 14.79 -11.71 9.18
N PHE A 21 14.91 -10.48 9.66
CA PHE A 21 15.87 -10.06 10.67
C PHE A 21 15.27 -10.16 12.08
N ASN A 22 14.15 -9.52 12.32
CA ASN A 22 13.57 -9.36 13.66
C ASN A 22 13.05 -10.68 14.24
N LEU A 23 12.43 -11.55 13.43
CA LEU A 23 11.90 -12.82 13.94
C LEU A 23 12.99 -13.80 14.37
N ARG A 24 14.18 -13.76 13.75
CA ARG A 24 15.33 -14.57 14.20
C ARG A 24 15.80 -14.14 15.59
N ILE A 25 15.93 -12.83 15.81
CA ILE A 25 16.32 -12.27 17.11
C ILE A 25 15.25 -12.58 18.14
N ALA A 26 13.97 -12.38 17.80
CA ALA A 26 12.86 -12.68 18.68
C ALA A 26 12.84 -14.15 19.13
N ALA A 27 13.06 -15.10 18.22
CA ALA A 27 13.12 -16.53 18.55
C ALA A 27 14.18 -16.85 19.60
N GLU A 28 15.40 -16.32 19.43
CA GLU A 28 16.50 -16.55 20.39
C GLU A 28 16.24 -15.87 21.74
N LEU A 29 15.67 -14.68 21.76
CA LEU A 29 15.33 -13.96 22.99
C LEU A 29 14.18 -14.65 23.72
N LYS A 30 13.14 -15.11 23.01
CA LYS A 30 12.02 -15.86 23.57
C LYS A 30 12.48 -17.18 24.20
N ALA A 31 13.38 -17.91 23.54
CA ALA A 31 13.97 -19.13 24.09
C ALA A 31 14.76 -18.90 25.40
N LYS A 32 15.15 -17.65 25.68
CA LYS A 32 15.82 -17.22 26.92
C LYS A 32 14.84 -16.58 27.92
N GLY A 33 13.53 -16.69 27.68
CA GLY A 33 12.47 -16.22 28.58
C GLY A 33 12.12 -14.74 28.44
N LEU A 34 12.68 -14.02 27.47
CA LEU A 34 12.31 -12.63 27.22
C LEU A 34 11.01 -12.54 26.43
N ARG A 35 10.14 -11.61 26.80
CA ARG A 35 8.92 -11.30 26.03
C ARG A 35 9.27 -10.74 24.65
N THR A 36 8.54 -11.16 23.64
CA THR A 36 8.78 -10.77 22.25
C THR A 36 7.48 -10.37 21.56
N VAL A 37 7.54 -9.22 20.89
CA VAL A 37 6.43 -8.65 20.12
C VAL A 37 6.93 -8.36 18.71
N HIS A 38 6.09 -8.59 17.71
CA HIS A 38 6.38 -8.17 16.35
C HIS A 38 5.26 -7.25 15.85
N TYR A 39 5.65 -6.06 15.40
CA TYR A 39 4.76 -5.05 14.83
C TYR A 39 4.93 -5.03 13.32
N VAL A 40 3.83 -5.04 12.57
CA VAL A 40 3.71 -5.24 11.12
C VAL A 40 3.84 -6.72 10.73
N SER A 41 2.69 -7.36 10.55
CA SER A 41 2.63 -8.76 10.11
C SER A 41 3.36 -8.97 8.77
N PRO A 42 4.27 -9.94 8.65
CA PRO A 42 4.74 -10.36 7.34
C PRO A 42 3.60 -10.96 6.53
N SER A 43 3.65 -10.84 5.19
CA SER A 43 2.58 -11.26 4.28
C SER A 43 2.45 -12.80 4.15
N VAL A 44 2.65 -13.54 5.24
CA VAL A 44 2.56 -15.02 5.26
C VAL A 44 1.14 -15.52 4.99
N TRP A 45 0.14 -14.73 5.28
CA TRP A 45 -1.26 -15.00 4.94
C TRP A 45 -1.51 -15.07 3.42
N ALA A 46 -0.71 -14.34 2.64
CA ALA A 46 -0.80 -14.30 1.17
C ALA A 46 0.01 -15.43 0.50
N TRP A 47 1.16 -15.79 1.07
CA TRP A 47 2.08 -16.76 0.50
C TRP A 47 2.97 -17.37 1.58
N ARG A 48 3.47 -18.62 1.39
CA ARG A 48 4.30 -19.33 2.36
C ARG A 48 3.66 -19.44 3.75
N GLN A 49 2.38 -19.77 3.82
CA GLN A 49 1.62 -19.87 5.08
C GLN A 49 2.29 -20.74 6.15
N GLY A 50 3.03 -21.78 5.75
CA GLY A 50 3.80 -22.64 6.69
C GLY A 50 4.83 -21.89 7.55
N ARG A 51 5.25 -20.66 7.18
CA ARG A 51 6.12 -19.83 8.03
C ARG A 51 5.45 -19.41 9.35
N VAL A 52 4.13 -19.53 9.46
CA VAL A 52 3.38 -19.19 10.68
C VAL A 52 3.86 -20.01 11.89
N HIS A 53 4.29 -21.26 11.71
CA HIS A 53 4.84 -22.07 12.80
C HIS A 53 6.14 -21.47 13.36
N GLY A 54 7.00 -20.93 12.49
CA GLY A 54 8.20 -20.21 12.93
C GLY A 54 7.85 -18.89 13.65
N ILE A 55 6.83 -18.17 13.18
CA ILE A 55 6.34 -16.94 13.83
C ILE A 55 5.81 -17.27 15.23
N ARG A 56 4.98 -18.29 15.37
CA ARG A 56 4.47 -18.77 16.68
C ARG A 56 5.60 -19.07 17.68
N ALA A 57 6.67 -19.69 17.21
CA ALA A 57 7.84 -19.94 18.04
C ALA A 57 8.65 -18.68 18.38
N SER A 58 8.55 -17.63 17.56
CA SER A 58 9.36 -16.42 17.69
C SER A 58 8.72 -15.31 18.51
N VAL A 59 7.38 -15.17 18.51
CA VAL A 59 6.70 -14.04 19.16
C VAL A 59 5.69 -14.50 20.22
N ASP A 60 5.51 -13.67 21.24
CA ASP A 60 4.41 -13.81 22.22
C ASP A 60 3.19 -13.02 21.79
N LEU A 61 3.38 -11.98 20.97
CA LEU A 61 2.29 -11.13 20.46
C LEU A 61 2.64 -10.62 19.06
N MET A 62 1.69 -10.76 18.12
CA MET A 62 1.73 -10.16 16.80
C MET A 62 0.80 -8.95 16.76
N LEU A 63 1.30 -7.78 16.39
CA LEU A 63 0.50 -6.57 16.16
C LEU A 63 0.22 -6.41 14.66
N CYS A 64 -1.03 -6.62 14.28
CA CYS A 64 -1.50 -6.65 12.89
C CYS A 64 -2.03 -5.28 12.48
N LEU A 65 -1.72 -4.85 11.26
CA LEU A 65 -2.22 -3.59 10.68
C LEU A 65 -3.53 -3.76 9.92
N LEU A 66 -3.85 -4.99 9.51
CA LEU A 66 -5.02 -5.29 8.69
C LEU A 66 -5.91 -6.35 9.38
N PRO A 67 -7.24 -6.24 9.28
CA PRO A 67 -8.16 -7.08 10.05
C PRO A 67 -8.06 -8.58 9.68
N PHE A 68 -7.82 -8.89 8.41
CA PHE A 68 -7.71 -10.27 7.93
C PHE A 68 -6.39 -10.96 8.37
N GLU A 69 -5.37 -10.19 8.74
CA GLU A 69 -4.12 -10.74 9.30
C GLU A 69 -4.38 -11.37 10.67
N LYS A 70 -5.15 -10.67 11.53
CA LYS A 70 -5.53 -11.23 12.84
C LYS A 70 -6.30 -12.53 12.67
N ALA A 71 -7.29 -12.58 11.78
CA ALA A 71 -8.07 -13.78 11.53
C ALA A 71 -7.20 -14.96 11.06
N PHE A 72 -6.15 -14.71 10.28
CA PHE A 72 -5.18 -15.72 9.88
C PHE A 72 -4.38 -16.23 11.08
N TYR A 73 -3.89 -15.36 11.97
CA TYR A 73 -3.13 -15.77 13.15
C TYR A 73 -3.99 -16.52 14.18
N ASP A 74 -5.25 -16.12 14.36
CA ASP A 74 -6.20 -16.83 15.23
C ASP A 74 -6.39 -18.31 14.80
N GLN A 75 -6.38 -18.59 13.49
CA GLN A 75 -6.47 -19.96 12.94
C GLN A 75 -5.21 -20.81 13.16
N HIS A 76 -4.10 -20.18 13.60
CA HIS A 76 -2.80 -20.84 13.75
C HIS A 76 -2.24 -20.74 15.17
N ASP A 77 -3.09 -20.47 16.17
CA ASP A 77 -2.73 -20.33 17.59
C ASP A 77 -1.56 -19.35 17.83
N VAL A 78 -1.55 -18.23 17.14
CA VAL A 78 -0.62 -17.11 17.38
C VAL A 78 -1.40 -15.97 18.02
N ASP A 79 -1.01 -15.57 19.23
CA ASP A 79 -1.63 -14.42 19.88
C ASP A 79 -1.43 -13.16 19.03
N ALA A 80 -2.53 -12.56 18.54
CA ALA A 80 -2.48 -11.42 17.64
C ALA A 80 -3.55 -10.37 17.98
N VAL A 81 -3.18 -9.10 17.82
CA VAL A 81 -4.08 -7.96 18.00
C VAL A 81 -4.10 -7.14 16.72
N PHE A 82 -5.29 -6.86 16.20
CA PHE A 82 -5.48 -5.90 15.13
C PHE A 82 -5.49 -4.48 15.74
N VAL A 83 -4.40 -3.76 15.55
CA VAL A 83 -4.19 -2.42 16.12
C VAL A 83 -4.70 -1.30 15.23
N GLY A 84 -5.03 -1.59 13.98
CA GLY A 84 -5.32 -0.58 12.96
C GLY A 84 -4.05 -0.17 12.20
N HIS A 85 -4.19 0.80 11.31
CA HIS A 85 -3.10 1.22 10.44
C HIS A 85 -2.69 2.67 10.72
N PRO A 86 -1.40 2.96 11.07
CA PRO A 86 -0.96 4.31 11.42
C PRO A 86 -1.23 5.35 10.32
N LEU A 87 -1.17 4.93 9.06
CA LEU A 87 -1.48 5.81 7.94
C LEU A 87 -2.97 6.23 7.96
N ALA A 88 -3.88 5.33 8.33
CA ALA A 88 -5.30 5.66 8.47
C ALA A 88 -5.56 6.65 9.62
N ASP A 89 -4.79 6.54 10.71
CA ASP A 89 -4.87 7.49 11.82
C ASP A 89 -4.35 8.88 11.46
N SER A 90 -3.34 8.95 10.58
CA SER A 90 -2.67 10.20 10.21
C SER A 90 -3.31 10.94 9.04
N MET A 91 -4.08 10.26 8.19
CA MET A 91 -4.72 10.86 7.03
C MET A 91 -6.10 11.46 7.36
N PRO A 92 -6.45 12.62 6.78
CA PRO A 92 -7.76 13.22 7.01
C PRO A 92 -8.87 12.34 6.44
N ARG A 93 -9.99 12.25 7.19
CA ARG A 93 -11.18 11.49 6.78
C ARG A 93 -11.82 12.04 5.51
N ILE A 94 -11.77 13.35 5.34
CA ILE A 94 -12.29 14.06 4.17
C ILE A 94 -11.10 14.54 3.34
N ASN A 95 -11.07 14.16 2.08
CA ASN A 95 -10.10 14.67 1.14
C ASN A 95 -10.61 15.96 0.53
N ASP A 96 -9.84 17.04 0.69
CA ASP A 96 -10.11 18.32 0.03
C ASP A 96 -9.35 18.36 -1.31
N THR A 97 -10.02 17.90 -2.36
CA THR A 97 -9.47 17.88 -3.72
C THR A 97 -9.17 19.29 -4.23
N ALA A 98 -10.04 20.27 -3.95
CA ALA A 98 -9.85 21.63 -4.40
C ALA A 98 -8.61 22.28 -3.75
N ALA A 99 -8.42 22.11 -2.46
CA ALA A 99 -7.22 22.58 -1.77
C ALA A 99 -5.93 21.89 -2.29
N ALA A 100 -5.98 20.59 -2.59
CA ALA A 100 -4.85 19.88 -3.19
C ALA A 100 -4.53 20.42 -4.60
N GLN A 101 -5.53 20.65 -5.43
CA GLN A 101 -5.37 21.28 -6.75
C GLN A 101 -4.76 22.69 -6.64
N GLN A 102 -5.24 23.50 -5.70
CA GLN A 102 -4.71 24.84 -5.46
C GLN A 102 -3.22 24.82 -5.05
N ARG A 103 -2.84 23.92 -4.12
CA ARG A 103 -1.42 23.77 -3.70
C ARG A 103 -0.51 23.34 -4.86
N LEU A 104 -1.01 22.55 -5.79
CA LEU A 104 -0.30 22.14 -7.00
C LEU A 104 -0.36 23.19 -8.13
N GLY A 105 -1.04 24.31 -7.94
CA GLY A 105 -1.25 25.33 -8.97
C GLY A 105 -1.96 24.79 -10.20
N LEU A 106 -2.99 23.95 -9.98
CA LEU A 106 -3.81 23.38 -11.04
C LEU A 106 -5.03 24.25 -11.34
N THR A 107 -5.39 24.34 -12.61
CA THR A 107 -6.62 24.99 -13.09
C THR A 107 -7.73 23.96 -13.26
N PRO A 108 -9.01 24.34 -13.32
CA PRO A 108 -10.09 23.37 -13.49
C PRO A 108 -9.93 22.51 -14.75
N ALA A 109 -9.75 21.20 -14.56
CA ALA A 109 -9.67 20.19 -15.60
C ALA A 109 -9.89 18.80 -14.98
N PRO A 110 -10.22 17.76 -15.75
CA PRO A 110 -10.14 16.37 -15.29
C PRO A 110 -8.68 15.94 -15.11
N TYR A 111 -8.34 15.43 -13.92
CA TYR A 111 -6.98 15.04 -13.57
C TYR A 111 -6.84 13.52 -13.39
N VAL A 112 -5.87 12.94 -14.09
CA VAL A 112 -5.50 11.53 -13.95
C VAL A 112 -4.10 11.43 -13.37
N ALA A 113 -3.97 10.87 -12.17
CA ALA A 113 -2.67 10.60 -11.58
C ALA A 113 -2.07 9.30 -12.14
N LEU A 114 -0.84 9.37 -12.61
CA LEU A 114 -0.07 8.23 -13.10
C LEU A 114 1.08 7.94 -12.13
N LEU A 115 0.98 6.86 -11.35
CA LEU A 115 1.96 6.49 -10.33
C LEU A 115 2.69 5.20 -10.73
N PRO A 116 3.82 5.31 -11.45
CA PRO A 116 4.53 4.14 -11.97
C PRO A 116 5.30 3.37 -10.90
N GLY A 117 5.36 3.86 -9.67
CA GLY A 117 6.17 3.34 -8.58
C GLY A 117 7.33 4.26 -8.23
N SER A 118 8.12 3.85 -7.24
CA SER A 118 9.22 4.65 -6.67
C SER A 118 10.61 4.18 -7.11
N ARG A 119 10.74 2.91 -7.51
CA ARG A 119 12.01 2.32 -7.90
C ARG A 119 12.28 2.52 -9.39
N ARG A 120 13.56 2.65 -9.76
CA ARG A 120 13.96 2.83 -11.16
C ARG A 120 13.36 1.77 -12.10
N GLY A 121 13.40 0.49 -11.70
CA GLY A 121 12.84 -0.61 -12.49
C GLY A 121 11.31 -0.54 -12.62
N GLU A 122 10.61 -0.05 -11.61
CA GLU A 122 9.16 0.15 -11.65
C GLU A 122 8.82 1.26 -12.65
N VAL A 123 9.48 2.41 -12.55
CA VAL A 123 9.29 3.54 -13.48
C VAL A 123 9.59 3.09 -14.92
N ALA A 124 10.73 2.47 -15.15
CA ALA A 124 11.13 2.03 -16.50
C ALA A 124 10.16 1.01 -17.13
N SER A 125 9.54 0.15 -16.32
CA SER A 125 8.64 -0.89 -16.83
C SER A 125 7.17 -0.44 -16.95
N LEU A 126 6.69 0.41 -16.05
CA LEU A 126 5.27 0.76 -15.97
C LEU A 126 4.94 2.12 -16.59
N LEU A 127 5.83 3.13 -16.46
CA LEU A 127 5.53 4.46 -16.99
C LEU A 127 5.25 4.45 -18.50
N PRO A 128 6.00 3.73 -19.37
CA PRO A 128 5.66 3.65 -20.79
C PRO A 128 4.23 3.14 -21.05
N LEU A 129 3.76 2.16 -20.27
CA LEU A 129 2.40 1.65 -20.40
C LEU A 129 1.35 2.67 -19.97
N LEU A 130 1.62 3.42 -18.90
CA LEU A 130 0.75 4.48 -18.42
C LEU A 130 0.70 5.65 -19.39
N LEU A 131 1.81 6.01 -20.04
CA LEU A 131 1.87 7.06 -21.04
C LEU A 131 1.11 6.67 -22.31
N GLU A 132 1.26 5.43 -22.79
CA GLU A 132 0.45 4.92 -23.91
C GLU A 132 -1.04 4.86 -23.57
N ALA A 133 -1.39 4.52 -22.31
CA ALA A 133 -2.76 4.58 -21.84
C ALA A 133 -3.27 6.04 -21.81
N ALA A 134 -2.44 6.98 -21.37
CA ALA A 134 -2.76 8.42 -21.38
C ALA A 134 -3.03 8.93 -22.82
N ARG A 135 -2.27 8.47 -23.82
CA ARG A 135 -2.56 8.76 -25.23
C ARG A 135 -3.95 8.23 -25.65
N GLY A 136 -4.30 7.00 -25.23
CA GLY A 136 -5.63 6.44 -25.48
C GLY A 136 -6.76 7.17 -24.75
N ILE A 137 -6.49 7.73 -23.57
CA ILE A 137 -7.44 8.58 -22.82
C ILE A 137 -7.59 9.92 -23.54
N HIS A 138 -6.49 10.58 -23.87
CA HIS A 138 -6.46 11.87 -24.54
C HIS A 138 -7.24 11.87 -25.87
N ALA A 139 -7.13 10.78 -26.65
CA ALA A 139 -7.88 10.65 -27.89
C ALA A 139 -9.41 10.72 -27.70
N LYS A 140 -9.94 10.39 -26.49
CA LYS A 140 -11.38 10.46 -26.15
C LYS A 140 -11.73 11.62 -25.25
N ARG A 141 -10.80 12.10 -24.44
CA ARG A 141 -10.92 13.19 -23.46
C ARG A 141 -9.68 14.08 -23.56
N PRO A 142 -9.60 14.95 -24.59
CA PRO A 142 -8.45 15.82 -24.80
C PRO A 142 -8.28 16.89 -23.71
N ASP A 143 -9.31 17.11 -22.90
CA ASP A 143 -9.33 17.98 -21.72
C ASP A 143 -8.60 17.40 -20.50
N CYS A 144 -8.27 16.08 -20.48
CA CYS A 144 -7.59 15.46 -19.37
C CYS A 144 -6.13 15.91 -19.24
N VAL A 145 -5.73 16.16 -17.98
CA VAL A 145 -4.35 16.47 -17.59
C VAL A 145 -3.78 15.32 -16.76
N PHE A 146 -2.57 14.90 -17.07
CA PHE A 146 -1.90 13.78 -16.41
C PHE A 146 -0.88 14.28 -15.40
N LEU A 147 -0.96 13.77 -14.16
CA LEU A 147 -0.09 14.17 -13.05
C LEU A 147 0.84 13.01 -12.70
N ILE A 148 2.15 13.25 -12.68
CA ILE A 148 3.16 12.22 -12.38
C ILE A 148 4.03 12.67 -11.22
N PRO A 149 4.14 11.90 -10.11
CA PRO A 149 5.07 12.19 -9.03
C PRO A 149 6.47 11.66 -9.34
N ALA A 150 7.49 12.45 -9.02
CA ALA A 150 8.89 12.05 -8.98
C ALA A 150 9.41 12.11 -7.54
N ILE A 151 9.87 10.98 -7.00
CA ILE A 151 10.29 10.89 -5.59
C ILE A 151 11.64 11.53 -5.30
N ASN A 152 12.46 11.78 -6.30
CA ASN A 152 13.76 12.44 -6.21
C ASN A 152 14.20 12.94 -7.58
N ALA A 153 15.33 13.65 -7.62
CA ALA A 153 15.87 14.24 -8.86
C ALA A 153 16.24 13.18 -9.93
N GLU A 154 16.76 12.02 -9.53
CA GLU A 154 17.07 10.95 -10.48
C GLU A 154 15.80 10.41 -11.14
N ARG A 155 14.75 10.14 -10.34
CA ARG A 155 13.46 9.67 -10.88
C ARG A 155 12.79 10.75 -11.72
N ARG A 156 12.98 12.01 -11.35
CA ARG A 156 12.52 13.13 -12.17
C ARG A 156 13.17 13.11 -13.56
N ALA A 157 14.48 12.94 -13.64
CA ALA A 157 15.20 12.86 -14.91
C ALA A 157 14.77 11.64 -15.75
N ASP A 158 14.60 10.46 -15.11
CA ASP A 158 14.10 9.26 -15.80
C ASP A 158 12.69 9.47 -16.37
N ILE A 159 11.80 10.15 -15.61
CA ILE A 159 10.42 10.44 -16.01
C ILE A 159 10.42 11.48 -17.15
N ASP A 160 11.16 12.57 -17.01
CA ASP A 160 11.21 13.64 -18.01
C ASP A 160 11.73 13.11 -19.38
N ALA A 161 12.70 12.19 -19.36
CA ALA A 161 13.20 11.53 -20.57
C ALA A 161 12.11 10.71 -21.28
N LEU A 162 11.25 10.00 -20.53
CA LEU A 162 10.16 9.21 -21.08
C LEU A 162 8.98 10.08 -21.55
N VAL A 163 8.69 11.17 -20.86
CA VAL A 163 7.59 12.09 -21.20
C VAL A 163 7.89 12.92 -22.44
N ALA A 164 9.16 13.13 -22.78
CA ALA A 164 9.57 13.95 -23.93
C ALA A 164 8.97 13.47 -25.28
N ASP A 165 8.70 12.17 -25.42
CA ASP A 165 8.10 11.57 -26.61
C ASP A 165 6.57 11.74 -26.70
N TYR A 166 5.95 12.42 -25.71
CA TYR A 166 4.48 12.57 -25.57
C TYR A 166 4.07 14.04 -25.52
N SER A 167 4.62 14.86 -26.40
CA SER A 167 4.39 16.31 -26.44
C SER A 167 2.94 16.70 -26.73
N GLU A 168 2.14 15.81 -27.29
CA GLU A 168 0.71 16.00 -27.52
C GLU A 168 -0.13 15.91 -26.24
N LEU A 169 0.42 15.33 -25.17
CA LEU A 169 -0.30 15.16 -23.90
C LEU A 169 -0.07 16.33 -22.94
N SER A 170 -1.11 16.71 -22.24
CA SER A 170 -1.00 17.67 -21.12
C SER A 170 -0.47 16.92 -19.88
N ILE A 171 0.84 16.88 -19.69
CA ILE A 171 1.50 16.18 -18.57
C ILE A 171 2.16 17.19 -17.65
N ARG A 172 1.97 17.02 -16.32
CA ARG A 172 2.67 17.78 -15.29
C ARG A 172 3.41 16.82 -14.35
N VAL A 173 4.72 16.97 -14.30
CA VAL A 173 5.58 16.17 -13.41
C VAL A 173 5.92 17.00 -12.18
N PHE A 174 5.67 16.44 -11.00
CA PHE A 174 5.93 17.07 -9.70
C PHE A 174 7.00 16.31 -8.93
N ASP A 175 7.87 17.04 -8.25
CA ASP A 175 8.96 16.46 -7.44
C ASP A 175 8.88 16.93 -5.97
N GLN A 176 9.86 16.48 -5.17
CA GLN A 176 9.93 16.76 -3.74
C GLN A 176 10.08 18.24 -3.36
N ARG A 177 10.27 19.16 -4.30
CA ARG A 177 10.23 20.60 -4.01
C ARG A 177 8.88 21.03 -3.40
N LEU A 178 7.84 20.22 -3.59
CA LEU A 178 6.53 20.39 -2.95
C LEU A 178 6.44 19.71 -1.57
N GLY A 179 7.54 19.17 -1.04
CA GLY A 179 7.61 18.51 0.26
C GLY A 179 7.52 16.99 0.19
N ALA A 180 7.72 16.36 1.35
CA ALA A 180 7.55 14.92 1.50
C ALA A 180 6.06 14.55 1.31
N GLY A 181 5.79 13.54 0.44
CA GLY A 181 4.42 13.10 0.18
C GLY A 181 3.80 13.63 -1.11
N VAL A 182 4.61 14.11 -2.07
CA VAL A 182 4.14 14.59 -3.39
C VAL A 182 3.19 13.59 -4.09
N GLY A 183 3.41 12.30 -3.95
CA GLY A 183 2.52 11.27 -4.49
C GLY A 183 1.10 11.32 -3.89
N ARG A 184 1.00 11.52 -2.57
CA ARG A 184 -0.29 11.70 -1.88
C ARG A 184 -0.99 12.97 -2.34
N GLU A 185 -0.26 14.06 -2.47
CA GLU A 185 -0.81 15.35 -2.91
C GLU A 185 -1.38 15.24 -4.32
N ILE A 186 -0.66 14.58 -5.24
CA ILE A 186 -1.13 14.32 -6.60
C ILE A 186 -2.37 13.42 -6.60
N MET A 187 -2.38 12.34 -5.81
CA MET A 187 -3.55 11.49 -5.66
C MET A 187 -4.74 12.27 -5.10
N ALA A 188 -4.51 13.13 -4.10
CA ALA A 188 -5.56 13.95 -3.50
C ALA A 188 -6.19 14.92 -4.52
N ALA A 189 -5.40 15.47 -5.45
CA ALA A 189 -5.83 16.39 -6.48
C ALA A 189 -6.52 15.73 -7.68
N ALA A 190 -6.24 14.43 -7.93
CA ALA A 190 -6.72 13.73 -9.12
C ALA A 190 -8.18 13.25 -8.98
N ASP A 191 -8.85 13.05 -10.13
CA ASP A 191 -10.17 12.42 -10.21
C ASP A 191 -10.06 10.90 -10.27
N VAL A 192 -9.02 10.38 -10.95
CA VAL A 192 -8.73 8.94 -11.07
C VAL A 192 -7.23 8.70 -10.90
N VAL A 193 -6.86 7.59 -10.28
CA VAL A 193 -5.47 7.20 -10.07
C VAL A 193 -5.15 5.89 -10.81
N ALA A 194 -4.18 5.90 -11.71
CA ALA A 194 -3.60 4.68 -12.29
C ALA A 194 -2.24 4.42 -11.62
N LEU A 195 -2.10 3.29 -10.95
CA LEU A 195 -0.95 3.05 -10.08
C LEU A 195 -0.43 1.61 -10.11
N ALA A 196 0.84 1.46 -9.74
CA ALA A 196 1.42 0.16 -9.40
C ALA A 196 0.80 -0.40 -8.11
N SER A 197 0.60 -1.73 -8.03
CA SER A 197 0.20 -2.37 -6.78
C SER A 197 1.26 -2.17 -5.68
N GLY A 198 0.82 -1.81 -4.48
CA GLY A 198 1.67 -1.56 -3.32
C GLY A 198 0.98 -0.68 -2.28
N THR A 199 1.76 -0.06 -1.40
CA THR A 199 1.27 0.84 -0.34
C THR A 199 0.44 2.01 -0.88
N ALA A 200 0.73 2.48 -2.11
CA ALA A 200 -0.02 3.55 -2.77
C ALA A 200 -1.51 3.20 -2.96
N THR A 201 -1.89 1.91 -3.05
CA THR A 201 -3.30 1.51 -3.11
C THR A 201 -4.05 1.80 -1.82
N LEU A 202 -3.37 1.70 -0.66
CA LEU A 202 -3.94 2.10 0.62
C LEU A 202 -4.05 3.64 0.72
N GLU A 203 -3.04 4.38 0.28
CA GLU A 203 -3.09 5.83 0.26
C GLU A 203 -4.25 6.35 -0.61
N ALA A 204 -4.43 5.80 -1.81
CA ALA A 204 -5.54 6.14 -2.70
C ALA A 204 -6.91 5.78 -2.09
N LEU A 205 -7.02 4.62 -1.40
CA LEU A 205 -8.21 4.23 -0.64
C LEU A 205 -8.51 5.26 0.46
N LEU A 206 -7.51 5.64 1.27
CA LEU A 206 -7.68 6.59 2.37
C LEU A 206 -8.04 8.00 1.87
N LEU A 207 -7.62 8.36 0.65
CA LEU A 207 -8.01 9.58 -0.05
C LEU A 207 -9.36 9.46 -0.77
N LYS A 208 -10.02 8.30 -0.75
CA LYS A 208 -11.30 7.99 -1.43
C LYS A 208 -11.23 8.18 -2.94
N LYS A 209 -10.06 7.90 -3.53
CA LYS A 209 -9.86 8.06 -4.97
C LYS A 209 -10.14 6.78 -5.74
N PRO A 210 -10.97 6.82 -6.79
CA PRO A 210 -11.12 5.70 -7.70
C PRO A 210 -9.77 5.40 -8.33
N MET A 211 -9.48 4.11 -8.50
CA MET A 211 -8.15 3.71 -8.98
C MET A 211 -8.19 2.54 -9.96
N VAL A 212 -7.16 2.46 -10.78
CA VAL A 212 -6.84 1.31 -11.62
C VAL A 212 -5.49 0.76 -11.17
N VAL A 213 -5.49 -0.43 -10.61
CA VAL A 213 -4.29 -1.06 -10.09
C VAL A 213 -3.63 -1.90 -11.17
N THR A 214 -2.37 -1.65 -11.43
CA THR A 214 -1.59 -2.38 -12.43
C THR A 214 -0.46 -3.15 -11.74
N TYR A 215 -0.20 -4.38 -12.21
CA TYR A 215 0.88 -5.17 -11.67
C TYR A 215 1.51 -6.06 -12.74
N ARG A 216 2.81 -5.86 -12.98
CA ARG A 216 3.60 -6.70 -13.88
C ARG A 216 4.83 -7.22 -13.16
N LEU A 217 4.99 -8.52 -13.15
CA LEU A 217 6.20 -9.21 -12.73
C LEU A 217 6.94 -9.74 -13.97
N HIS A 218 8.23 -9.92 -13.82
CA HIS A 218 8.97 -10.71 -14.81
C HIS A 218 8.30 -12.09 -14.95
N TRP A 219 8.22 -12.61 -16.17
CA TRP A 219 7.43 -13.79 -16.48
C TRP A 219 7.77 -15.03 -15.63
N LEU A 220 9.07 -15.25 -15.32
CA LEU A 220 9.51 -16.33 -14.43
C LEU A 220 9.01 -16.13 -12.99
N THR A 221 9.11 -14.92 -12.47
CA THR A 221 8.61 -14.57 -11.12
C THR A 221 7.10 -14.75 -11.06
N TRP A 222 6.38 -14.37 -12.12
CA TRP A 222 4.94 -14.57 -12.20
C TRP A 222 4.56 -16.05 -12.20
N LEU A 223 5.27 -16.87 -12.97
CA LEU A 223 5.02 -18.32 -13.02
C LEU A 223 5.16 -18.94 -11.63
N ILE A 224 6.19 -18.59 -10.88
CA ILE A 224 6.42 -19.04 -9.51
C ILE A 224 5.34 -18.47 -8.57
N ALA A 225 5.05 -17.17 -8.66
CA ALA A 225 4.06 -16.51 -7.82
C ALA A 225 2.66 -17.12 -7.97
N ARG A 226 2.26 -17.50 -9.18
CA ARG A 226 0.96 -18.12 -9.46
C ARG A 226 0.72 -19.41 -8.68
N PHE A 227 1.76 -20.17 -8.35
CA PHE A 227 1.66 -21.39 -7.56
C PHE A 227 1.78 -21.16 -6.04
N LEU A 228 2.45 -20.07 -5.64
CA LEU A 228 2.72 -19.80 -4.22
C LEU A 228 1.72 -18.84 -3.58
N VAL A 229 1.14 -17.92 -4.35
CA VAL A 229 0.21 -16.88 -3.87
C VAL A 229 -1.20 -17.48 -3.83
N ARG A 230 -1.83 -17.40 -2.65
CA ARG A 230 -3.15 -17.99 -2.36
C ARG A 230 -4.24 -16.94 -2.11
N ILE A 231 -4.03 -15.72 -2.55
CA ILE A 231 -5.00 -14.62 -2.38
C ILE A 231 -5.71 -14.33 -3.68
N PRO A 232 -7.02 -14.00 -3.61
CA PRO A 232 -7.82 -13.72 -4.80
C PRO A 232 -7.54 -12.33 -5.40
N PHE A 233 -6.95 -11.43 -4.64
CA PHE A 233 -6.70 -10.04 -5.02
C PHE A 233 -5.29 -9.60 -4.64
N VAL A 234 -4.74 -8.60 -5.35
CA VAL A 234 -3.40 -8.06 -5.10
C VAL A 234 -3.41 -6.65 -4.51
N SER A 235 -4.54 -5.95 -4.60
CA SER A 235 -4.71 -4.61 -4.02
C SER A 235 -5.38 -4.66 -2.65
N LEU A 236 -4.96 -3.78 -1.74
CA LEU A 236 -5.55 -3.68 -0.42
C LEU A 236 -7.06 -3.36 -0.44
N PRO A 237 -7.58 -2.48 -1.31
CA PRO A 237 -9.03 -2.25 -1.41
C PRO A 237 -9.84 -3.53 -1.65
N ASN A 238 -9.42 -4.36 -2.60
CA ASN A 238 -10.12 -5.60 -2.93
C ASN A 238 -9.95 -6.67 -1.84
N LEU A 239 -8.77 -6.75 -1.21
CA LEU A 239 -8.52 -7.63 -0.07
C LEU A 239 -9.40 -7.27 1.14
N LEU A 240 -9.51 -5.98 1.47
CA LEU A 240 -10.38 -5.51 2.56
C LEU A 240 -11.87 -5.74 2.26
N ALA A 241 -12.25 -5.57 0.99
CA ALA A 241 -13.63 -5.80 0.55
C ALA A 241 -14.01 -7.27 0.43
N GLY A 242 -13.03 -8.18 0.32
CA GLY A 242 -13.25 -9.59 -0.02
C GLY A 242 -13.88 -9.79 -1.43
N ARG A 243 -13.94 -8.73 -2.23
CA ARG A 243 -14.51 -8.72 -3.59
C ARG A 243 -13.82 -7.65 -4.44
N ARG A 244 -13.98 -7.73 -5.76
CA ARG A 244 -13.44 -6.73 -6.69
C ARG A 244 -14.28 -5.44 -6.61
N ILE A 245 -13.71 -4.38 -6.06
CA ILE A 245 -14.30 -3.02 -6.02
C ILE A 245 -13.50 -2.04 -6.87
N VAL A 246 -12.23 -2.35 -7.13
CA VAL A 246 -11.38 -1.63 -8.08
C VAL A 246 -10.82 -2.59 -9.13
N PRO A 247 -10.58 -2.15 -10.37
CA PRO A 247 -9.94 -2.97 -11.39
C PRO A 247 -8.48 -3.27 -11.01
N GLU A 248 -8.12 -4.54 -11.09
CA GLU A 248 -6.75 -5.05 -11.02
C GLU A 248 -6.37 -5.62 -12.37
N LEU A 249 -5.42 -4.99 -13.03
CA LEU A 249 -4.89 -5.40 -14.32
C LEU A 249 -3.54 -6.09 -14.11
N LEU A 250 -3.53 -7.41 -14.24
CA LEU A 250 -2.36 -8.23 -13.95
C LEU A 250 -1.71 -8.72 -15.24
N GLN A 251 -0.39 -8.67 -15.32
CA GLN A 251 0.40 -9.22 -16.41
C GLN A 251 -0.10 -8.76 -17.81
N GLY A 252 -0.57 -9.64 -18.66
CA GLY A 252 -1.06 -9.32 -19.99
C GLY A 252 -2.29 -8.40 -20.01
N GLN A 253 -3.07 -8.37 -18.92
CA GLN A 253 -4.17 -7.40 -18.75
C GLN A 253 -3.67 -5.98 -18.44
N ALA A 254 -2.46 -5.84 -17.87
CA ALA A 254 -1.81 -4.56 -17.64
C ALA A 254 -1.23 -4.03 -18.96
N ASN A 255 -2.09 -3.64 -19.88
CA ASN A 255 -1.74 -3.05 -21.18
C ASN A 255 -2.43 -1.70 -21.36
N PRO A 256 -1.92 -0.83 -22.23
CA PRO A 256 -2.42 0.53 -22.40
C PRO A 256 -3.91 0.62 -22.70
N LYS A 257 -4.44 -0.26 -23.54
CA LYS A 257 -5.86 -0.28 -23.93
C LYS A 257 -6.78 -0.53 -22.72
N ASN A 258 -6.44 -1.53 -21.89
CA ASN A 258 -7.25 -1.87 -20.72
C ASN A 258 -7.13 -0.79 -19.63
N ILE A 259 -5.94 -0.23 -19.43
CA ILE A 259 -5.74 0.88 -18.47
C ILE A 259 -6.59 2.09 -18.88
N ALA A 260 -6.51 2.50 -20.16
CA ALA A 260 -7.29 3.61 -20.67
C ALA A 260 -8.81 3.35 -20.55
N HIS A 261 -9.25 2.13 -20.84
CA HIS A 261 -10.66 1.74 -20.72
C HIS A 261 -11.17 1.91 -19.29
N GLU A 262 -10.45 1.37 -18.30
CA GLU A 262 -10.87 1.44 -16.89
C GLU A 262 -10.79 2.87 -16.33
N VAL A 263 -9.79 3.67 -16.73
CA VAL A 263 -9.72 5.09 -16.34
C VAL A 263 -10.90 5.88 -16.91
N LEU A 264 -11.22 5.69 -18.19
CA LEU A 264 -12.37 6.34 -18.83
C LEU A 264 -13.71 5.88 -18.21
N ALA A 265 -13.82 4.60 -17.84
CA ALA A 265 -14.99 4.09 -17.14
C ALA A 265 -15.21 4.81 -15.79
N TRP A 266 -14.14 5.07 -15.03
CA TRP A 266 -14.23 5.86 -13.79
C TRP A 266 -14.61 7.32 -14.05
N LEU A 267 -14.00 7.98 -15.04
CA LEU A 267 -14.30 9.38 -15.38
C LEU A 267 -15.74 9.60 -15.85
N ASN A 268 -16.38 8.57 -16.39
CA ASN A 268 -17.74 8.67 -16.95
C ASN A 268 -18.84 8.09 -16.04
N ASP A 269 -18.49 7.56 -14.86
CA ASP A 269 -19.46 6.93 -13.95
C ASP A 269 -19.36 7.53 -12.53
N PRO A 270 -19.98 8.69 -12.29
CA PRO A 270 -19.96 9.34 -10.98
C PRO A 270 -20.69 8.53 -9.90
N VAL A 271 -21.64 7.67 -10.26
CA VAL A 271 -22.35 6.80 -9.32
C VAL A 271 -21.38 5.75 -8.77
N ARG A 272 -20.69 5.04 -9.65
CA ARG A 272 -19.64 4.07 -9.27
C ARG A 272 -18.54 4.73 -8.42
N VAL A 273 -18.12 5.95 -8.75
CA VAL A 273 -17.14 6.71 -7.96
C VAL A 273 -17.65 6.94 -6.54
N SER A 274 -18.90 7.40 -6.39
CA SER A 274 -19.52 7.67 -5.09
C SER A 274 -19.67 6.41 -4.23
N GLU A 275 -20.15 5.31 -4.80
CA GLU A 275 -20.28 4.02 -4.10
C GLU A 275 -18.92 3.47 -3.63
N THR A 276 -17.90 3.61 -4.47
CA THR A 276 -16.54 3.20 -4.12
C THR A 276 -15.96 4.07 -3.02
N ALA A 277 -16.16 5.37 -3.08
CA ALA A 277 -15.74 6.31 -2.05
C ALA A 277 -16.42 6.02 -0.70
N ALA A 278 -17.70 5.66 -0.69
CA ALA A 278 -18.41 5.22 0.52
C ALA A 278 -17.82 3.94 1.11
N SER A 279 -17.46 2.97 0.26
CA SER A 279 -16.77 1.75 0.69
C SER A 279 -15.40 2.06 1.28
N PHE A 280 -14.66 2.97 0.66
CA PHE A 280 -13.34 3.41 1.15
C PHE A 280 -13.43 4.16 2.48
N GLU A 281 -14.47 4.97 2.66
CA GLU A 281 -14.71 5.62 3.94
C GLU A 281 -14.97 4.60 5.06
N HIS A 282 -15.76 3.56 4.78
CA HIS A 282 -15.96 2.46 5.73
C HIS A 282 -14.64 1.78 6.11
N PHE A 283 -13.76 1.48 5.14
CA PHE A 283 -12.45 0.88 5.43
C PHE A 283 -11.53 1.84 6.17
N HIS A 284 -11.56 3.13 5.85
CA HIS A 284 -10.80 4.12 6.60
C HIS A 284 -11.19 4.10 8.09
N GLN A 285 -12.51 4.09 8.40
CA GLN A 285 -13.01 3.98 9.77
C GLN A 285 -12.55 2.69 10.46
N GLN A 286 -12.60 1.57 9.75
CA GLN A 286 -12.16 0.28 10.27
C GLN A 286 -10.66 0.26 10.61
N LEU A 287 -9.83 0.92 9.80
CA LEU A 287 -8.38 0.95 9.93
C LEU A 287 -7.88 2.03 10.91
N ALA A 288 -8.62 3.13 11.11
CA ALA A 288 -8.26 4.21 12.01
C ALA A 288 -8.62 3.85 13.46
N ARG A 289 -7.69 3.26 14.19
CA ARG A 289 -7.88 2.71 15.54
C ARG A 289 -6.93 3.28 16.58
N ASN A 290 -6.26 4.39 16.30
CA ASN A 290 -5.15 4.89 17.12
C ASN A 290 -4.09 3.81 17.31
N ALA A 291 -3.56 3.31 16.19
CA ALA A 291 -2.69 2.11 16.12
C ALA A 291 -1.56 2.11 17.15
N SER A 292 -0.91 3.26 17.38
CA SER A 292 0.18 3.39 18.35
C SER A 292 -0.31 3.19 19.80
N VAL A 293 -1.46 3.78 20.15
CA VAL A 293 -2.05 3.66 21.50
C VAL A 293 -2.56 2.23 21.72
N THR A 294 -3.29 1.69 20.75
CA THR A 294 -3.81 0.32 20.79
C THR A 294 -2.68 -0.70 20.91
N GLY A 295 -1.58 -0.50 20.15
CA GLY A 295 -0.39 -1.34 20.24
C GLY A 295 0.30 -1.25 21.60
N ALA A 296 0.46 -0.05 22.15
CA ALA A 296 1.03 0.15 23.48
C ALA A 296 0.21 -0.54 24.56
N HIS A 297 -1.13 -0.43 24.53
CA HIS A 297 -2.02 -1.14 25.46
C HIS A 297 -1.86 -2.66 25.36
N ALA A 298 -1.84 -3.22 24.14
CA ALA A 298 -1.68 -4.65 23.94
C ALA A 298 -0.33 -5.16 24.48
N ILE A 299 0.74 -4.38 24.34
CA ILE A 299 2.06 -4.69 24.91
C ILE A 299 2.01 -4.64 26.44
N THR A 300 1.41 -3.60 27.02
CA THR A 300 1.26 -3.47 28.49
C THR A 300 0.47 -4.63 29.06
N GLU A 301 -0.62 -5.05 28.43
CA GLU A 301 -1.39 -6.23 28.82
C GLU A 301 -0.56 -7.54 28.73
N LEU A 302 0.29 -7.67 27.71
CA LEU A 302 1.21 -8.80 27.61
C LEU A 302 2.17 -8.83 28.77
N LEU A 303 2.75 -7.68 29.13
CA LEU A 303 3.73 -7.57 30.24
C LEU A 303 3.10 -7.83 31.62
N ALA A 304 1.83 -7.53 31.82
CA ALA A 304 1.10 -7.82 33.05
C ALA A 304 0.82 -9.33 33.28
N LYS A 305 0.87 -10.15 32.22
CA LYS A 305 0.68 -11.60 32.31
C LYS A 305 1.95 -12.29 32.82
N PRO A 306 1.85 -13.39 33.61
CA PRO A 306 3.03 -14.16 34.00
C PRO A 306 3.77 -14.69 32.76
N VAL A 307 5.10 -14.76 32.85
CA VAL A 307 5.92 -15.34 31.76
C VAL A 307 5.57 -16.82 31.64
N ARG A 308 5.10 -17.23 30.46
CA ARG A 308 4.94 -18.67 30.17
C ARG A 308 6.36 -19.24 30.03
N VAL A 309 6.82 -19.98 31.06
CA VAL A 309 8.03 -20.75 30.98
C VAL A 309 7.75 -21.92 30.02
N PRO A 310 8.62 -22.17 29.01
CA PRO A 310 8.43 -23.18 28.00
C PRO A 310 8.41 -24.59 28.58
#